data_d39d09da3b10840b5de88f384192c144
#
_entry.id   d39d09da3b10840b5de88f384192c144
#
_cell.length_a   1.000
_cell.length_b   1.000
_cell.length_c   1.000
_cell.angle_alpha   90.00
_cell.angle_beta   90.00
_cell.angle_gamma   90.00
#
_symmetry.space_group_name_H-M   'P 1'
#
loop_
_entity.id
_entity.type
_entity.pdbx_description
1 polymer ?
#
loop_
_entity_poly.entity_id
_entity_poly.type
_entity_poly.pdbx_seq_one_letter_code
_entity_poly.pdbx_strand_id
1 'polypeptide(L)'
;TKYYICIPLDRQDPRRKDQDWFMDKWNKKVAEWTQYAKGLVRNISIEYWGGSELTHRLSQENNAGRLHFWFSAEEFTTRWFSEQIEESTKNLGKRYTPELNVELDIARNFDAISRNSDFYKVAHKYFHDFLAKLNKFTDRAIHYSGNNTSEQFKRWISDVKDSFVPEGRGLEQFDINLLLSHIDNISKYLSDFEHEFIDNSDKKNDDLRYQVNNAWQAISDFSDFIKGPMLKLANSPLMILSGEAGIGKSHLLADIANNRIKSRVPCLLLLGQNFKSEDSPWTQILRNILRVDGKENILLGALNARAEAQGERLLFIIDAINEGKGRYFWPDYIAGMINQFSKYPWLGLVLSIRSSYEKLIVPKEFFDENKITRITHSGFGSVEYQASKFFFSQYGIEQPGVPILHPEFSNPLFLKIFCEGLYRSGLNKIPKGYSGISNIISFFINSIEAKLSKPSSFNYPENVKLIEKTINELIEYKLNNDLSFIPYEAAFDIAEKIISRYSDRRRFLDELISEGILSKNIYWNSKDNYEEGVYLAYERFEDHLTVSFLLNKFLTNNSDALDSAFKKEGELYKYIQPNYLYQGFIESFSIQLPENFDKELYELI
;
A
#
# COMPACT_ATOMS: atom_id res chain seq x y z
N THR A 1 -32.05 -25.42 -0.19
CA THR A 1 -31.18 -25.01 0.92
C THR A 1 -30.88 -26.20 1.83
N LYS A 2 -29.63 -26.39 2.24
CA LYS A 2 -29.20 -27.49 3.09
C LYS A 2 -28.92 -26.94 4.50
N TYR A 3 -29.49 -27.58 5.53
CA TYR A 3 -29.30 -27.21 6.94
C TYR A 3 -28.64 -28.35 7.69
N TYR A 4 -27.71 -28.00 8.58
CA TYR A 4 -27.04 -28.95 9.45
C TYR A 4 -27.43 -28.65 10.89
N ILE A 5 -27.93 -29.64 11.62
CA ILE A 5 -28.21 -29.53 13.04
C ILE A 5 -27.13 -30.30 13.78
N CYS A 6 -26.27 -29.54 14.48
CA CYS A 6 -25.11 -30.07 15.19
C CYS A 6 -25.43 -30.21 16.68
N ILE A 7 -25.39 -31.42 17.18
CA ILE A 7 -25.57 -31.71 18.61
C ILE A 7 -24.43 -32.61 19.06
N PRO A 8 -23.62 -32.23 20.08
CA PRO A 8 -22.43 -32.97 20.50
C PRO A 8 -22.78 -34.24 21.30
N LEU A 9 -23.85 -34.89 20.94
CA LEU A 9 -24.33 -36.15 21.53
C LEU A 9 -24.46 -37.18 20.43
N ASP A 10 -23.98 -38.38 20.69
CA ASP A 10 -24.13 -39.47 19.75
C ASP A 10 -25.54 -40.07 19.77
N ARG A 11 -25.89 -40.71 18.66
CA ARG A 11 -27.17 -41.41 18.52
C ARG A 11 -27.20 -42.55 19.53
N GLN A 12 -28.37 -42.76 20.16
CA GLN A 12 -28.57 -43.89 21.03
C GLN A 12 -28.45 -45.21 20.27
N ASP A 13 -27.90 -46.24 20.93
CA ASP A 13 -27.77 -47.57 20.34
C ASP A 13 -29.15 -48.20 20.05
N PRO A 14 -29.43 -48.55 18.82
CA PRO A 14 -30.72 -49.09 18.40
C PRO A 14 -31.11 -50.44 19.06
N ARG A 15 -30.19 -51.09 19.73
CA ARG A 15 -30.41 -52.38 20.41
C ARG A 15 -31.09 -52.27 21.75
N ARG A 16 -31.27 -51.07 22.33
CA ARG A 16 -32.00 -50.84 23.57
C ARG A 16 -33.51 -50.79 23.31
N LYS A 17 -34.26 -51.79 23.77
CA LYS A 17 -35.67 -52.02 23.39
C LYS A 17 -36.71 -51.14 24.13
N ASP A 18 -36.31 -50.42 25.18
CA ASP A 18 -37.26 -49.74 26.09
C ASP A 18 -37.31 -48.21 25.95
N GLN A 19 -36.86 -47.66 24.82
CA GLN A 19 -36.87 -46.20 24.63
C GLN A 19 -37.36 -45.83 23.23
N ASP A 20 -38.15 -44.75 23.14
CA ASP A 20 -38.47 -44.07 21.88
C ASP A 20 -37.18 -43.60 21.24
N TRP A 21 -36.88 -44.13 20.07
CA TRP A 21 -35.63 -43.86 19.40
C TRP A 21 -35.49 -42.41 19.01
N PHE A 22 -34.34 -41.82 19.32
CA PHE A 22 -34.02 -40.47 18.89
C PHE A 22 -34.19 -40.28 17.39
N MET A 23 -33.78 -41.26 16.60
CA MET A 23 -33.89 -41.18 15.12
C MET A 23 -35.32 -41.20 14.62
N ASP A 24 -36.26 -41.87 15.28
CA ASP A 24 -37.67 -41.85 14.89
C ASP A 24 -38.27 -40.46 15.17
N LYS A 25 -37.95 -39.89 16.32
CA LYS A 25 -38.38 -38.51 16.67
C LYS A 25 -37.73 -37.51 15.70
N TRP A 26 -36.44 -37.67 15.38
CA TRP A 26 -35.71 -36.86 14.42
C TRP A 26 -36.35 -36.91 13.05
N ASN A 27 -36.52 -38.12 12.49
CA ASN A 27 -37.08 -38.30 11.16
C ASN A 27 -38.50 -37.71 11.06
N LYS A 28 -39.33 -37.87 12.12
CA LYS A 28 -40.63 -37.24 12.21
C LYS A 28 -40.54 -35.72 12.16
N LYS A 29 -39.63 -35.12 12.92
CA LYS A 29 -39.42 -33.66 12.92
C LYS A 29 -38.90 -33.16 11.60
N VAL A 30 -37.93 -33.82 11.00
CA VAL A 30 -37.41 -33.48 9.66
C VAL A 30 -38.53 -33.53 8.60
N ALA A 31 -39.40 -34.52 8.67
CA ALA A 31 -40.56 -34.60 7.77
C ALA A 31 -41.53 -33.42 7.98
N GLU A 32 -41.85 -33.07 9.24
CA GLU A 32 -42.67 -31.90 9.58
C GLU A 32 -42.05 -30.60 9.02
N TRP A 33 -40.76 -30.35 9.27
CA TRP A 33 -40.06 -29.14 8.81
C TRP A 33 -39.95 -29.07 7.28
N THR A 34 -39.73 -30.22 6.64
CA THR A 34 -39.68 -30.31 5.16
C THR A 34 -41.04 -30.02 4.54
N GLN A 35 -42.11 -30.53 5.15
CA GLN A 35 -43.48 -30.27 4.70
C GLN A 35 -43.84 -28.78 4.89
N TYR A 36 -43.49 -28.19 6.01
CA TYR A 36 -43.68 -26.76 6.29
C TYR A 36 -42.95 -25.89 5.25
N ALA A 37 -41.68 -26.21 4.95
CA ALA A 37 -40.89 -25.47 3.97
C ALA A 37 -41.48 -25.60 2.54
N LYS A 38 -42.01 -26.76 2.18
CA LYS A 38 -42.71 -26.96 0.88
C LYS A 38 -43.94 -26.04 0.78
N GLY A 39 -44.69 -25.87 1.87
CA GLY A 39 -45.79 -24.90 1.94
C GLY A 39 -45.38 -23.46 1.70
N LEU A 40 -44.11 -23.11 1.94
CA LEU A 40 -43.48 -21.82 1.65
C LEU A 40 -42.74 -21.78 0.30
N VAL A 41 -42.97 -22.76 -0.58
CA VAL A 41 -42.28 -22.91 -1.89
C VAL A 41 -40.76 -23.02 -1.74
N ARG A 42 -40.26 -23.63 -0.67
CA ARG A 42 -38.82 -23.82 -0.39
C ARG A 42 -38.47 -25.29 -0.32
N ASN A 43 -37.40 -25.68 -1.06
CA ASN A 43 -36.81 -27.01 -0.92
C ASN A 43 -35.67 -26.95 0.10
N ILE A 44 -35.80 -27.75 1.18
CA ILE A 44 -34.80 -27.87 2.23
C ILE A 44 -34.36 -29.32 2.40
N SER A 45 -33.08 -29.50 2.76
CA SER A 45 -32.51 -30.77 3.24
C SER A 45 -31.93 -30.49 4.65
N ILE A 46 -32.23 -31.36 5.61
CA ILE A 46 -31.79 -31.24 7.00
C ILE A 46 -31.00 -32.49 7.36
N GLU A 47 -29.74 -32.27 7.77
CA GLU A 47 -28.83 -33.34 8.21
C GLU A 47 -28.53 -33.21 9.69
N TYR A 48 -28.38 -34.35 10.35
CA TYR A 48 -27.96 -34.43 11.74
C TYR A 48 -26.47 -34.76 11.86
N TRP A 49 -25.72 -33.95 12.58
CA TRP A 49 -24.33 -34.22 12.93
C TRP A 49 -24.22 -34.43 14.44
N GLY A 50 -24.04 -35.68 14.84
CA GLY A 50 -23.81 -36.09 16.22
C GLY A 50 -22.34 -35.93 16.66
N GLY A 51 -22.06 -36.27 17.91
CA GLY A 51 -20.72 -36.14 18.50
C GLY A 51 -19.64 -36.88 17.70
N SER A 52 -19.87 -38.12 17.34
CA SER A 52 -18.95 -38.92 16.51
C SER A 52 -18.71 -38.33 15.12
N GLU A 53 -19.76 -37.84 14.46
CA GLU A 53 -19.64 -37.17 13.15
C GLU A 53 -18.88 -35.87 13.24
N LEU A 54 -19.16 -35.06 14.26
CA LEU A 54 -18.44 -33.80 14.50
C LEU A 54 -16.96 -34.06 14.80
N THR A 55 -16.66 -35.06 15.65
CA THR A 55 -15.29 -35.45 15.97
C THR A 55 -14.55 -35.98 14.74
N HIS A 56 -15.21 -36.83 13.95
CA HIS A 56 -14.62 -37.35 12.70
C HIS A 56 -14.31 -36.21 11.70
N ARG A 57 -15.21 -35.25 11.54
CA ARG A 57 -15.02 -34.09 10.66
C ARG A 57 -13.88 -33.18 11.16
N LEU A 58 -13.84 -32.93 12.47
CA LEU A 58 -12.77 -32.12 13.07
C LEU A 58 -11.39 -32.80 12.97
N SER A 59 -11.34 -34.13 13.04
CA SER A 59 -10.10 -34.90 12.95
C SER A 59 -9.53 -35.02 11.52
N GLN A 60 -10.28 -34.57 10.49
CA GLN A 60 -9.75 -34.54 9.13
C GLN A 60 -8.62 -33.54 9.00
N GLU A 61 -7.62 -33.86 8.19
CA GLU A 61 -6.39 -33.05 8.03
C GLU A 61 -6.68 -31.59 7.61
N ASN A 62 -7.66 -31.39 6.74
CA ASN A 62 -8.07 -30.05 6.30
C ASN A 62 -8.78 -29.23 7.39
N ASN A 63 -9.17 -29.81 8.52
CA ASN A 63 -9.77 -29.14 9.67
C ASN A 63 -8.81 -29.02 10.86
N ALA A 64 -7.54 -29.41 10.71
CA ALA A 64 -6.54 -29.35 11.80
C ALA A 64 -6.41 -27.93 12.39
N GLY A 65 -6.46 -26.88 11.58
CA GLY A 65 -6.42 -25.51 12.05
C GLY A 65 -7.66 -25.10 12.87
N ARG A 66 -8.87 -25.57 12.45
CA ARG A 66 -10.11 -25.34 13.21
C ARG A 66 -10.06 -26.06 14.57
N LEU A 67 -9.56 -27.30 14.57
CA LEU A 67 -9.38 -28.07 15.81
C LEU A 67 -8.43 -27.34 16.77
N HIS A 68 -7.30 -26.86 16.26
CA HIS A 68 -6.33 -26.10 17.06
C HIS A 68 -6.94 -24.81 17.61
N PHE A 69 -7.60 -24.01 16.79
CA PHE A 69 -8.23 -22.76 17.20
C PHE A 69 -9.30 -22.94 18.29
N TRP A 70 -10.17 -23.96 18.17
CA TRP A 70 -11.29 -24.13 19.10
C TRP A 70 -10.94 -24.87 20.38
N PHE A 71 -9.90 -25.71 20.36
CA PHE A 71 -9.63 -26.65 21.46
C PHE A 71 -8.23 -26.58 22.06
N SER A 72 -7.30 -25.89 21.41
CA SER A 72 -5.87 -25.91 21.84
C SER A 72 -5.32 -24.52 22.16
N ALA A 73 -6.07 -23.44 21.92
CA ALA A 73 -5.47 -22.12 21.80
C ALA A 73 -5.56 -21.27 23.08
N GLU A 74 -4.44 -21.06 23.74
CA GLU A 74 -4.12 -19.80 24.43
C GLU A 74 -3.73 -18.70 23.42
N GLU A 75 -3.20 -19.08 22.27
CA GLU A 75 -2.86 -18.26 21.11
C GLU A 75 -4.14 -17.80 20.37
N PHE A 76 -4.00 -16.81 19.47
CA PHE A 76 -5.08 -16.27 18.64
C PHE A 76 -6.20 -15.54 19.41
N THR A 77 -5.99 -15.24 20.70
CA THR A 77 -6.86 -14.34 21.47
C THR A 77 -6.66 -12.88 21.03
N THR A 78 -7.63 -12.01 21.29
CA THR A 78 -7.47 -10.56 21.03
C THR A 78 -6.23 -9.98 21.71
N ARG A 79 -5.90 -10.47 22.92
CA ARG A 79 -4.70 -10.06 23.64
C ARG A 79 -3.43 -10.47 22.91
N TRP A 80 -3.34 -11.71 22.44
CA TRP A 80 -2.19 -12.21 21.70
C TRP A 80 -1.93 -11.37 20.43
N PHE A 81 -2.98 -11.06 19.63
CA PHE A 81 -2.84 -10.17 18.47
C PHE A 81 -2.36 -8.78 18.87
N SER A 82 -2.86 -8.22 19.97
CA SER A 82 -2.44 -6.91 20.47
C SER A 82 -0.95 -6.90 20.82
N GLU A 83 -0.47 -7.93 21.51
CA GLU A 83 0.94 -8.09 21.88
C GLU A 83 1.85 -8.19 20.63
N GLN A 84 1.44 -8.95 19.60
CA GLN A 84 2.18 -9.06 18.33
C GLN A 84 2.28 -7.71 17.60
N ILE A 85 1.18 -6.95 17.53
CA ILE A 85 1.19 -5.64 16.88
C ILE A 85 2.01 -4.63 17.69
N GLU A 86 1.89 -4.64 19.01
CA GLU A 86 2.68 -3.76 19.88
C GLU A 86 4.19 -4.02 19.75
N GLU A 87 4.61 -5.27 19.70
CA GLU A 87 6.02 -5.63 19.47
C GLU A 87 6.50 -5.13 18.10
N SER A 88 5.72 -5.36 17.04
CA SER A 88 6.06 -4.93 15.69
C SER A 88 6.12 -3.41 15.58
N THR A 89 5.17 -2.68 16.15
CA THR A 89 5.15 -1.21 16.10
C THR A 89 6.26 -0.57 16.92
N LYS A 90 6.63 -1.14 18.05
CA LYS A 90 7.81 -0.73 18.82
C LYS A 90 9.10 -0.92 18.01
N ASN A 91 9.20 -2.02 17.29
CA ASN A 91 10.37 -2.32 16.45
C ASN A 91 10.48 -1.43 15.19
N LEU A 92 9.39 -0.80 14.75
CA LEU A 92 9.45 0.24 13.71
C LEU A 92 10.11 1.54 14.20
N GLY A 93 10.06 1.82 15.49
CA GLY A 93 10.68 3.01 16.09
C GLY A 93 10.23 4.30 15.39
N LYS A 94 11.17 5.12 14.92
CA LYS A 94 10.89 6.41 14.26
C LYS A 94 10.13 6.30 12.92
N ARG A 95 10.02 5.10 12.32
CA ARG A 95 9.25 4.87 11.09
C ARG A 95 7.73 4.94 11.33
N TYR A 96 7.29 4.83 12.59
CA TYR A 96 5.90 4.96 12.96
C TYR A 96 5.70 6.08 13.97
N THR A 97 4.93 7.09 13.60
CA THR A 97 4.62 8.29 14.40
C THR A 97 3.11 8.52 14.30
N PRO A 98 2.30 7.83 15.14
CA PRO A 98 0.84 7.81 14.98
C PRO A 98 0.19 9.19 15.07
N GLU A 99 0.82 10.14 15.78
CA GLU A 99 0.37 11.53 15.89
C GLU A 99 0.52 12.34 14.58
N LEU A 100 1.27 11.82 13.61
CA LEU A 100 1.46 12.42 12.29
C LEU A 100 0.70 11.68 11.19
N ASN A 101 -0.29 10.86 11.54
CA ASN A 101 -1.05 10.12 10.56
C ASN A 101 -1.94 11.04 9.71
N VAL A 102 -1.86 10.87 8.40
CA VAL A 102 -2.70 11.54 7.41
C VAL A 102 -3.51 10.47 6.68
N GLU A 103 -4.82 10.63 6.69
CA GLU A 103 -5.73 9.70 6.03
C GLU A 103 -5.56 9.77 4.51
N LEU A 104 -5.29 8.64 3.87
CA LEU A 104 -5.06 8.53 2.43
C LEU A 104 -6.09 7.60 1.79
N ASP A 105 -6.51 7.92 0.57
CA ASP A 105 -7.44 7.06 -0.19
C ASP A 105 -6.93 5.62 -0.38
N ILE A 106 -5.64 5.41 -0.36
CA ILE A 106 -5.02 4.08 -0.42
C ILE A 106 -5.49 3.16 0.72
N ALA A 107 -5.88 3.71 1.88
CA ALA A 107 -6.40 2.96 3.02
C ALA A 107 -7.69 2.18 2.68
N ARG A 108 -8.52 2.68 1.76
CA ARG A 108 -9.74 2.00 1.29
C ARG A 108 -9.48 0.64 0.65
N ASN A 109 -8.28 0.39 0.12
CA ASN A 109 -7.92 -0.92 -0.39
C ASN A 109 -7.81 -1.97 0.73
N PHE A 110 -7.47 -1.54 1.95
CA PHE A 110 -7.43 -2.42 3.12
C PHE A 110 -8.84 -2.74 3.64
N ASP A 111 -9.79 -1.82 3.46
CA ASP A 111 -11.20 -2.09 3.73
C ASP A 111 -11.74 -3.14 2.75
N ALA A 112 -11.38 -3.01 1.49
CA ALA A 112 -11.80 -3.94 0.44
C ALA A 112 -11.21 -5.36 0.62
N ILE A 113 -9.92 -5.48 0.90
CA ILE A 113 -9.27 -6.78 1.16
C ILE A 113 -9.85 -7.44 2.41
N SER A 114 -10.23 -6.64 3.41
CA SER A 114 -10.88 -7.10 4.65
C SER A 114 -12.34 -7.47 4.48
N ARG A 115 -13.01 -6.93 3.47
CA ARG A 115 -14.47 -6.94 3.33
C ARG A 115 -15.18 -6.46 4.61
N ASN A 116 -14.68 -5.36 5.17
CA ASN A 116 -15.29 -4.75 6.36
C ASN A 116 -16.53 -3.91 6.00
N SER A 117 -17.18 -3.36 7.03
CA SER A 117 -18.36 -2.53 6.85
C SER A 117 -18.12 -1.27 6.01
N ASP A 118 -16.91 -0.70 6.05
CA ASP A 118 -16.60 0.53 5.32
C ASP A 118 -16.44 0.28 3.83
N PHE A 119 -15.87 -0.87 3.44
CA PHE A 119 -15.90 -1.32 2.05
C PHE A 119 -17.33 -1.44 1.53
N TYR A 120 -18.23 -2.08 2.27
CA TYR A 120 -19.62 -2.22 1.85
C TYR A 120 -20.34 -0.86 1.76
N LYS A 121 -20.09 0.09 2.67
CA LYS A 121 -20.64 1.45 2.57
C LYS A 121 -20.21 2.15 1.28
N VAL A 122 -18.92 2.03 0.93
CA VAL A 122 -18.40 2.60 -0.32
C VAL A 122 -19.04 1.93 -1.53
N ALA A 123 -19.10 0.61 -1.55
CA ALA A 123 -19.72 -0.15 -2.63
C ALA A 123 -21.21 0.21 -2.80
N HIS A 124 -21.95 0.29 -1.70
CA HIS A 124 -23.34 0.74 -1.69
C HIS A 124 -23.51 2.16 -2.22
N LYS A 125 -22.61 3.07 -1.86
CA LYS A 125 -22.67 4.46 -2.33
C LYS A 125 -22.57 4.52 -3.85
N TYR A 126 -21.54 3.91 -4.45
CA TYR A 126 -21.37 3.88 -5.91
C TYR A 126 -22.56 3.25 -6.61
N PHE A 127 -23.04 2.13 -6.08
CA PHE A 127 -24.18 1.43 -6.62
C PHE A 127 -25.50 2.22 -6.51
N HIS A 128 -25.74 2.84 -5.37
CA HIS A 128 -26.94 3.64 -5.13
C HIS A 128 -26.97 4.90 -6.00
N ASP A 129 -25.81 5.58 -6.14
CA ASP A 129 -25.66 6.75 -7.01
C ASP A 129 -25.91 6.37 -8.48
N PHE A 130 -25.37 5.23 -8.92
CA PHE A 130 -25.62 4.66 -10.24
C PHE A 130 -27.10 4.43 -10.47
N LEU A 131 -27.78 3.69 -9.59
CA LEU A 131 -29.21 3.41 -9.72
C LEU A 131 -30.06 4.69 -9.70
N ALA A 132 -29.77 5.61 -8.80
CA ALA A 132 -30.55 6.83 -8.65
C ALA A 132 -30.49 7.72 -9.90
N LYS A 133 -29.32 7.87 -10.51
CA LYS A 133 -29.14 8.68 -11.72
C LYS A 133 -29.76 8.00 -12.94
N LEU A 134 -29.60 6.69 -13.10
CA LEU A 134 -30.21 5.96 -14.20
C LEU A 134 -31.75 5.91 -14.12
N ASN A 135 -32.32 5.77 -12.93
CA ASN A 135 -33.78 5.85 -12.76
C ASN A 135 -34.32 7.24 -13.14
N LYS A 136 -33.67 8.33 -12.72
CA LYS A 136 -34.04 9.69 -13.12
C LYS A 136 -33.99 9.89 -14.63
N PHE A 137 -32.94 9.38 -15.28
CA PHE A 137 -32.87 9.37 -16.75
C PHE A 137 -34.04 8.57 -17.34
N THR A 138 -34.31 7.35 -16.84
CA THR A 138 -35.37 6.48 -17.34
C THR A 138 -36.73 7.15 -17.25
N ASP A 139 -37.06 7.74 -16.10
CA ASP A 139 -38.33 8.45 -15.89
C ASP A 139 -38.50 9.61 -16.89
N ARG A 140 -37.42 10.26 -17.26
CA ARG A 140 -37.47 11.35 -18.25
C ARG A 140 -37.50 10.82 -19.68
N ALA A 141 -36.75 9.78 -20.00
CA ALA A 141 -36.63 9.19 -21.33
C ALA A 141 -37.96 8.56 -21.83
N ILE A 142 -38.83 8.06 -20.94
CA ILE A 142 -40.14 7.49 -21.26
C ILE A 142 -41.01 8.49 -22.06
N HIS A 143 -40.87 9.81 -21.78
CA HIS A 143 -41.64 10.83 -22.50
C HIS A 143 -41.22 11.01 -23.97
N TYR A 144 -40.04 10.47 -24.35
CA TYR A 144 -39.45 10.64 -25.69
C TYR A 144 -39.44 9.32 -26.49
N SER A 145 -39.06 8.20 -25.88
CA SER A 145 -38.80 6.93 -26.58
C SER A 145 -39.96 5.92 -26.52
N GLY A 146 -40.99 6.24 -25.74
CA GLY A 146 -42.13 5.32 -25.54
C GLY A 146 -41.84 4.15 -24.58
N ASN A 147 -42.87 3.38 -24.22
CA ASN A 147 -42.79 2.39 -23.13
C ASN A 147 -41.90 1.17 -23.44
N ASN A 148 -41.87 0.66 -24.69
CA ASN A 148 -41.18 -0.59 -25.00
C ASN A 148 -39.65 -0.51 -24.85
N THR A 149 -39.04 0.58 -25.30
CA THR A 149 -37.59 0.80 -25.22
C THR A 149 -37.13 1.04 -23.77
N SER A 150 -37.98 1.71 -23.00
CA SER A 150 -37.70 1.97 -21.59
C SER A 150 -37.78 0.73 -20.69
N GLU A 151 -38.61 -0.27 -21.06
CA GLU A 151 -38.76 -1.52 -20.33
C GLU A 151 -37.50 -2.42 -20.44
N GLN A 152 -36.89 -2.46 -21.62
CA GLN A 152 -35.64 -3.20 -21.82
C GLN A 152 -34.48 -2.56 -21.03
N PHE A 153 -34.40 -1.24 -21.02
CA PHE A 153 -33.40 -0.50 -20.22
C PHE A 153 -33.58 -0.76 -18.71
N LYS A 154 -34.81 -0.75 -18.22
CA LYS A 154 -35.14 -1.12 -16.83
C LYS A 154 -34.72 -2.55 -16.48
N ARG A 155 -34.86 -3.48 -17.43
CA ARG A 155 -34.38 -4.87 -17.22
C ARG A 155 -32.88 -4.92 -17.02
N TRP A 156 -32.09 -4.23 -17.87
CA TRP A 156 -30.63 -4.20 -17.70
C TRP A 156 -30.20 -3.55 -16.38
N ILE A 157 -30.90 -2.51 -15.91
CA ILE A 157 -30.68 -1.95 -14.58
C ILE A 157 -31.00 -2.99 -13.49
N SER A 158 -32.08 -3.77 -13.65
CA SER A 158 -32.42 -4.85 -12.74
C SER A 158 -31.39 -5.97 -12.76
N ASP A 159 -30.85 -6.33 -13.93
CA ASP A 159 -29.81 -7.35 -14.07
C ASP A 159 -28.52 -6.93 -13.31
N VAL A 160 -28.13 -5.65 -13.39
CA VAL A 160 -27.04 -5.11 -12.57
C VAL A 160 -27.37 -5.22 -11.08
N LYS A 161 -28.61 -4.87 -10.69
CA LYS A 161 -29.05 -4.93 -9.28
C LYS A 161 -29.02 -6.37 -8.75
N ASP A 162 -29.44 -7.34 -9.55
CA ASP A 162 -29.49 -8.74 -9.16
C ASP A 162 -28.08 -9.37 -9.13
N SER A 163 -27.17 -8.86 -9.97
CA SER A 163 -25.77 -9.32 -10.05
C SER A 163 -24.86 -8.65 -9.02
N PHE A 164 -25.18 -7.44 -8.57
CA PHE A 164 -24.42 -6.71 -7.58
C PHE A 164 -25.14 -6.72 -6.22
N VAL A 165 -24.95 -7.79 -5.46
CA VAL A 165 -25.51 -7.94 -4.11
C VAL A 165 -24.40 -7.73 -3.09
N PRO A 166 -24.21 -6.51 -2.58
CA PRO A 166 -23.19 -6.24 -1.57
C PRO A 166 -23.58 -6.70 -0.17
N GLU A 167 -24.75 -7.32 -0.01
CA GLU A 167 -25.31 -7.76 1.27
C GLU A 167 -25.14 -9.26 1.47
N GLY A 168 -24.07 -9.68 2.11
CA GLY A 168 -23.90 -11.05 2.56
C GLY A 168 -22.83 -11.15 3.64
N ARG A 169 -23.06 -11.95 4.67
CA ARG A 169 -22.00 -12.34 5.61
C ARG A 169 -21.03 -13.37 4.98
N GLY A 170 -21.17 -13.62 3.68
CA GLY A 170 -20.35 -14.57 2.93
C GLY A 170 -19.25 -13.90 2.14
N LEU A 171 -18.31 -14.71 1.66
CA LEU A 171 -17.23 -14.28 0.76
C LEU A 171 -17.62 -14.56 -0.71
N GLU A 172 -18.89 -14.36 -1.07
CA GLU A 172 -19.35 -14.51 -2.46
C GLU A 172 -18.58 -13.56 -3.37
N GLN A 173 -18.16 -14.08 -4.52
CA GLN A 173 -17.38 -13.28 -5.47
C GLN A 173 -18.32 -12.37 -6.28
N PHE A 174 -17.86 -11.15 -6.51
CA PHE A 174 -18.47 -10.25 -7.47
C PHE A 174 -18.05 -10.69 -8.88
N ASP A 175 -19.02 -11.02 -9.73
CA ASP A 175 -18.74 -11.34 -11.14
C ASP A 175 -18.50 -10.03 -11.93
N ILE A 176 -17.24 -9.61 -11.96
CA ILE A 176 -16.81 -8.36 -12.62
C ILE A 176 -17.17 -8.39 -14.12
N ASN A 177 -16.99 -9.51 -14.80
CA ASN A 177 -17.23 -9.62 -16.23
C ASN A 177 -18.72 -9.52 -16.54
N LEU A 178 -19.57 -10.20 -15.76
CA LEU A 178 -21.01 -10.12 -15.91
C LEU A 178 -21.51 -8.68 -15.65
N LEU A 179 -21.05 -8.05 -14.58
CA LEU A 179 -21.42 -6.67 -14.26
C LEU A 179 -21.04 -5.70 -15.38
N LEU A 180 -19.82 -5.81 -15.92
CA LEU A 180 -19.38 -4.98 -17.04
C LEU A 180 -20.21 -5.24 -18.30
N SER A 181 -20.58 -6.48 -18.59
CA SER A 181 -21.43 -6.80 -19.75
C SER A 181 -22.82 -6.15 -19.65
N HIS A 182 -23.40 -6.11 -18.44
CA HIS A 182 -24.67 -5.40 -18.22
C HIS A 182 -24.53 -3.89 -18.39
N ILE A 183 -23.42 -3.32 -17.88
CA ILE A 183 -23.11 -1.88 -18.03
C ILE A 183 -22.89 -1.51 -19.50
N ASP A 184 -22.24 -2.36 -20.28
CA ASP A 184 -22.02 -2.14 -21.72
C ASP A 184 -23.35 -2.09 -22.48
N ASN A 185 -24.33 -2.93 -22.13
CA ASN A 185 -25.69 -2.87 -22.71
C ASN A 185 -26.40 -1.55 -22.38
N ILE A 186 -26.26 -1.10 -21.12
CA ILE A 186 -26.81 0.19 -20.66
C ILE A 186 -26.14 1.36 -21.41
N SER A 187 -24.83 1.31 -21.56
CA SER A 187 -24.03 2.32 -22.26
C SER A 187 -24.42 2.43 -23.73
N LYS A 188 -24.58 1.30 -24.39
CA LYS A 188 -25.01 1.25 -25.79
C LYS A 188 -26.38 1.89 -25.97
N TYR A 189 -27.35 1.52 -25.13
CA TYR A 189 -28.68 2.12 -25.18
C TYR A 189 -28.64 3.64 -24.98
N LEU A 190 -27.84 4.10 -24.01
CA LEU A 190 -27.72 5.53 -23.73
C LEU A 190 -27.11 6.31 -24.91
N SER A 191 -26.13 5.72 -25.60
CA SER A 191 -25.52 6.26 -26.81
C SER A 191 -26.53 6.34 -27.98
N ASP A 192 -27.28 5.25 -28.21
CA ASP A 192 -28.31 5.23 -29.26
C ASP A 192 -29.41 6.27 -28.98
N PHE A 193 -29.83 6.39 -27.72
CA PHE A 193 -30.81 7.37 -27.28
C PHE A 193 -30.30 8.81 -27.46
N GLU A 194 -29.06 9.09 -27.08
CA GLU A 194 -28.44 10.43 -27.23
C GLU A 194 -28.41 10.85 -28.70
N HIS A 195 -27.97 9.95 -29.57
CA HIS A 195 -27.93 10.20 -31.01
C HIS A 195 -29.31 10.46 -31.60
N GLU A 196 -30.33 9.67 -31.20
CA GLU A 196 -31.68 9.77 -31.77
C GLU A 196 -32.44 11.01 -31.27
N PHE A 197 -32.38 11.30 -29.97
CA PHE A 197 -33.26 12.30 -29.33
C PHE A 197 -32.57 13.61 -28.93
N ILE A 198 -31.26 13.66 -28.93
CA ILE A 198 -30.51 14.87 -28.57
C ILE A 198 -29.79 15.48 -29.76
N ASP A 199 -28.97 14.68 -30.47
CA ASP A 199 -28.14 15.20 -31.56
C ASP A 199 -28.94 15.52 -32.81
N ASN A 200 -29.99 14.77 -33.10
CA ASN A 200 -30.88 14.97 -34.26
C ASN A 200 -32.10 15.87 -33.96
N SER A 201 -32.19 16.46 -32.77
CA SER A 201 -33.32 17.28 -32.36
C SER A 201 -33.05 18.75 -32.55
N ASP A 202 -33.92 19.46 -33.31
CA ASP A 202 -33.90 20.91 -33.46
C ASP A 202 -34.31 21.65 -32.17
N LYS A 203 -34.83 20.98 -31.17
CA LYS A 203 -35.24 21.58 -29.89
C LYS A 203 -34.17 21.38 -28.84
N LYS A 204 -33.65 22.50 -28.32
CA LYS A 204 -32.80 22.48 -27.12
C LYS A 204 -33.61 22.01 -25.93
N ASN A 205 -33.32 20.76 -25.49
CA ASN A 205 -33.89 20.20 -24.27
C ASN A 205 -32.76 20.06 -23.21
N ASP A 206 -32.51 21.18 -22.55
CA ASP A 206 -31.39 21.29 -21.59
C ASP A 206 -31.54 20.32 -20.40
N ASP A 207 -32.79 20.03 -19.98
CA ASP A 207 -33.06 19.07 -18.90
C ASP A 207 -32.75 17.63 -19.31
N LEU A 208 -33.13 17.23 -20.53
CA LEU A 208 -32.82 15.88 -21.03
C LEU A 208 -31.30 15.69 -21.20
N ARG A 209 -30.62 16.67 -21.76
CA ARG A 209 -29.16 16.69 -21.87
C ARG A 209 -28.50 16.55 -20.50
N TYR A 210 -28.99 17.27 -19.51
CA TYR A 210 -28.49 17.19 -18.13
C TYR A 210 -28.68 15.78 -17.55
N GLN A 211 -29.84 15.12 -17.77
CA GLN A 211 -30.08 13.75 -17.29
C GLN A 211 -29.18 12.72 -18.01
N VAL A 212 -28.97 12.87 -19.31
CA VAL A 212 -28.06 12.00 -20.09
C VAL A 212 -26.63 12.15 -19.59
N ASN A 213 -26.13 13.38 -19.38
CA ASN A 213 -24.80 13.62 -18.84
C ASN A 213 -24.61 13.01 -17.43
N ASN A 214 -25.64 13.15 -16.57
CA ASN A 214 -25.61 12.52 -15.25
C ASN A 214 -25.61 10.99 -15.32
N ALA A 215 -26.32 10.40 -16.28
CA ALA A 215 -26.32 8.96 -16.50
C ALA A 215 -24.94 8.48 -16.97
N TRP A 216 -24.31 9.18 -17.91
CA TRP A 216 -22.95 8.88 -18.36
C TRP A 216 -21.94 8.97 -17.23
N GLN A 217 -22.02 10.02 -16.41
CA GLN A 217 -21.15 10.16 -15.25
C GLN A 217 -21.34 8.99 -14.26
N ALA A 218 -22.59 8.58 -14.01
CA ALA A 218 -22.87 7.46 -13.12
C ALA A 218 -22.33 6.11 -13.65
N ILE A 219 -22.46 5.88 -14.96
CA ILE A 219 -21.93 4.72 -15.65
C ILE A 219 -20.40 4.70 -15.54
N SER A 220 -19.74 5.83 -15.80
CA SER A 220 -18.29 5.95 -15.68
C SER A 220 -17.83 5.69 -14.26
N ASP A 221 -18.38 6.38 -13.27
CA ASP A 221 -18.00 6.26 -11.86
C ASP A 221 -18.17 4.81 -11.35
N PHE A 222 -19.28 4.16 -11.70
CA PHE A 222 -19.55 2.79 -11.28
C PHE A 222 -18.69 1.76 -12.03
N SER A 223 -18.46 1.97 -13.33
CA SER A 223 -17.54 1.15 -14.13
C SER A 223 -16.11 1.23 -13.61
N ASP A 224 -15.64 2.42 -13.26
CA ASP A 224 -14.30 2.64 -12.69
C ASP A 224 -14.17 1.97 -11.31
N PHE A 225 -15.22 2.03 -10.49
CA PHE A 225 -15.25 1.30 -9.23
C PHE A 225 -15.17 -0.22 -9.45
N ILE A 226 -15.93 -0.78 -10.41
CA ILE A 226 -15.92 -2.22 -10.72
C ILE A 226 -14.57 -2.68 -11.27
N LYS A 227 -13.97 -1.91 -12.18
CA LYS A 227 -12.64 -2.20 -12.75
C LYS A 227 -11.51 -1.94 -11.76
N GLY A 228 -11.77 -1.14 -10.73
CA GLY A 228 -10.81 -0.66 -9.76
C GLY A 228 -10.22 -1.75 -8.87
N PRO A 229 -9.16 -1.41 -8.13
CA PRO A 229 -8.46 -2.37 -7.28
C PRO A 229 -9.31 -2.87 -6.11
N MET A 230 -10.27 -2.07 -5.63
CA MET A 230 -11.09 -2.43 -4.48
C MET A 230 -11.91 -3.70 -4.73
N LEU A 231 -12.58 -3.81 -5.87
CA LEU A 231 -13.41 -4.98 -6.17
C LEU A 231 -12.54 -6.22 -6.46
N LYS A 232 -11.37 -6.02 -7.10
CA LYS A 232 -10.37 -7.09 -7.28
C LYS A 232 -9.87 -7.63 -5.94
N LEU A 233 -9.53 -6.76 -4.98
CA LEU A 233 -9.09 -7.13 -3.63
C LEU A 233 -10.20 -7.77 -2.81
N ALA A 234 -11.44 -7.35 -2.98
CA ALA A 234 -12.58 -8.00 -2.35
C ALA A 234 -12.75 -9.45 -2.83
N ASN A 235 -12.48 -9.72 -4.11
CA ASN A 235 -12.53 -11.07 -4.69
C ASN A 235 -11.27 -11.89 -4.39
N SER A 236 -10.08 -11.32 -4.64
CA SER A 236 -8.78 -11.95 -4.41
C SER A 236 -8.00 -11.16 -3.35
N PRO A 237 -7.98 -11.59 -2.08
CA PRO A 237 -7.44 -10.82 -0.97
C PRO A 237 -5.91 -10.91 -0.89
N LEU A 238 -5.23 -10.70 -2.01
CA LEU A 238 -3.77 -10.77 -2.14
C LEU A 238 -3.26 -9.44 -2.72
N MET A 239 -2.47 -8.69 -1.94
CA MET A 239 -2.01 -7.35 -2.28
C MET A 239 -0.49 -7.21 -2.16
N ILE A 240 0.11 -6.57 -3.15
CA ILE A 240 1.46 -6.01 -3.06
C ILE A 240 1.37 -4.50 -2.97
N LEU A 241 1.89 -3.95 -1.87
CA LEU A 241 2.03 -2.52 -1.65
C LEU A 241 3.44 -2.09 -2.06
N SER A 242 3.57 -1.53 -3.26
CA SER A 242 4.82 -1.04 -3.83
C SER A 242 4.98 0.46 -3.60
N GLY A 243 6.21 0.95 -3.57
CA GLY A 243 6.51 2.39 -3.49
C GLY A 243 7.96 2.66 -3.10
N GLU A 244 8.40 3.89 -3.33
CA GLU A 244 9.78 4.32 -3.06
C GLU A 244 10.16 4.26 -1.58
N ALA A 245 11.45 4.41 -1.29
CA ALA A 245 11.94 4.51 0.08
C ALA A 245 11.37 5.79 0.74
N GLY A 246 11.07 5.71 2.05
CA GLY A 246 10.59 6.88 2.80
C GLY A 246 9.16 7.35 2.51
N ILE A 247 8.45 6.73 1.55
CA ILE A 247 7.11 7.15 1.10
C ILE A 247 5.98 6.88 2.11
N GLY A 248 6.26 6.23 3.24
CA GLY A 248 5.28 6.03 4.31
C GLY A 248 4.63 4.65 4.36
N LYS A 249 5.05 3.64 3.57
CA LYS A 249 4.45 2.29 3.58
C LYS A 249 4.37 1.65 4.96
N SER A 250 5.49 1.61 5.69
CA SER A 250 5.54 1.02 7.04
C SER A 250 4.65 1.76 8.04
N HIS A 251 4.57 3.09 7.92
CA HIS A 251 3.67 3.92 8.73
C HIS A 251 2.21 3.57 8.46
N LEU A 252 1.80 3.53 7.19
CA LEU A 252 0.45 3.16 6.77
C LEU A 252 0.06 1.77 7.29
N LEU A 253 0.93 0.77 7.12
CA LEU A 253 0.66 -0.60 7.55
C LEU A 253 0.54 -0.72 9.07
N ALA A 254 1.38 -0.02 9.82
CA ALA A 254 1.30 0.02 11.27
C ALA A 254 0.02 0.72 11.76
N ASP A 255 -0.38 1.81 11.12
CA ASP A 255 -1.61 2.51 11.45
C ASP A 255 -2.84 1.63 11.20
N ILE A 256 -2.92 0.99 10.04
CA ILE A 256 -3.98 0.02 9.70
C ILE A 256 -4.04 -1.11 10.74
N ALA A 257 -2.89 -1.72 11.07
CA ALA A 257 -2.83 -2.82 12.04
C ALA A 257 -3.31 -2.36 13.43
N ASN A 258 -2.87 -1.20 13.90
CA ASN A 258 -3.29 -0.65 15.19
C ASN A 258 -4.79 -0.31 15.22
N ASN A 259 -5.33 0.29 14.16
CA ASN A 259 -6.74 0.65 14.09
C ASN A 259 -7.64 -0.61 14.08
N ARG A 260 -7.21 -1.69 13.42
CA ARG A 260 -7.90 -2.98 13.45
C ARG A 260 -7.94 -3.58 14.86
N ILE A 261 -6.80 -3.60 15.55
CA ILE A 261 -6.75 -4.11 16.94
C ILE A 261 -7.60 -3.27 17.89
N LYS A 262 -7.58 -1.93 17.77
CA LYS A 262 -8.48 -1.04 18.55
C LYS A 262 -9.96 -1.39 18.32
N SER A 263 -10.29 -1.78 17.09
CA SER A 263 -11.64 -2.23 16.71
C SER A 263 -11.89 -3.72 17.04
N ARG A 264 -10.98 -4.40 17.72
CA ARG A 264 -11.01 -5.83 18.08
C ARG A 264 -11.06 -6.76 16.86
N VAL A 265 -10.55 -6.32 15.72
CA VAL A 265 -10.45 -7.12 14.52
C VAL A 265 -9.02 -7.68 14.42
N PRO A 266 -8.86 -9.02 14.27
CA PRO A 266 -7.55 -9.64 14.25
C PRO A 266 -6.71 -9.19 13.04
N CYS A 267 -5.42 -8.92 13.32
CA CYS A 267 -4.43 -8.53 12.32
C CYS A 267 -3.05 -8.99 12.79
N LEU A 268 -2.17 -9.33 11.85
CA LEU A 268 -0.75 -9.59 12.10
C LEU A 268 0.08 -8.62 11.25
N LEU A 269 1.11 -8.05 11.85
CA LEU A 269 2.10 -7.22 11.19
C LEU A 269 3.49 -7.79 11.48
N LEU A 270 4.12 -8.36 10.46
CA LEU A 270 5.48 -8.89 10.51
C LEU A 270 6.41 -7.91 9.77
N LEU A 271 7.63 -7.76 10.27
CA LEU A 271 8.61 -6.85 9.67
C LEU A 271 9.68 -7.65 8.92
N GLY A 272 10.00 -7.26 7.68
CA GLY A 272 11.01 -7.88 6.84
C GLY A 272 12.39 -7.93 7.51
N GLN A 273 12.73 -6.91 8.31
CA GLN A 273 13.98 -6.88 9.09
C GLN A 273 14.11 -8.04 10.11
N ASN A 274 13.02 -8.71 10.47
CA ASN A 274 13.04 -9.84 11.40
C ASN A 274 13.40 -11.17 10.74
N PHE A 275 13.42 -11.22 9.40
CA PHE A 275 13.89 -12.39 8.65
C PHE A 275 15.42 -12.35 8.54
N LYS A 276 16.08 -13.02 9.46
CA LYS A 276 17.54 -12.92 9.68
C LYS A 276 18.35 -14.08 9.13
N SER A 277 17.69 -15.17 8.73
CA SER A 277 18.32 -16.38 8.16
C SER A 277 17.83 -16.66 6.74
N GLU A 278 18.43 -17.65 6.09
CA GLU A 278 18.03 -18.15 4.77
C GLU A 278 17.06 -19.35 4.89
N ASP A 279 16.63 -19.67 6.11
CA ASP A 279 15.59 -20.68 6.34
C ASP A 279 14.29 -20.29 5.67
N SER A 280 13.42 -21.28 5.44
CA SER A 280 12.12 -21.03 4.86
C SER A 280 11.36 -19.93 5.64
N PRO A 281 10.59 -19.05 4.96
CA PRO A 281 9.83 -17.99 5.62
C PRO A 281 8.93 -18.53 6.74
N TRP A 282 8.32 -19.69 6.53
CA TRP A 282 7.45 -20.31 7.52
C TRP A 282 8.18 -20.76 8.78
N THR A 283 9.39 -21.29 8.64
CA THR A 283 10.23 -21.64 9.81
C THR A 283 10.51 -20.39 10.63
N GLN A 284 10.88 -19.28 9.97
CA GLN A 284 11.18 -18.02 10.65
C GLN A 284 9.93 -17.41 11.27
N ILE A 285 8.78 -17.40 10.56
CA ILE A 285 7.51 -16.89 11.07
C ILE A 285 7.07 -17.65 12.32
N LEU A 286 7.02 -18.98 12.25
CA LEU A 286 6.51 -19.80 13.34
C LEU A 286 7.42 -19.74 14.56
N ARG A 287 8.72 -20.04 14.40
CA ARG A 287 9.65 -20.22 15.51
C ARG A 287 10.23 -18.92 16.06
N ASN A 288 10.63 -18.01 15.14
CA ASN A 288 11.45 -16.85 15.53
C ASN A 288 10.60 -15.61 15.76
N ILE A 289 9.50 -15.42 14.99
CA ILE A 289 8.70 -14.20 15.02
C ILE A 289 7.47 -14.41 15.91
N LEU A 290 6.56 -15.32 15.55
CA LEU A 290 5.31 -15.53 16.30
C LEU A 290 5.48 -16.43 17.52
N ARG A 291 6.52 -17.28 17.54
CA ARG A 291 6.84 -18.23 18.62
C ARG A 291 5.68 -19.17 18.94
N VAL A 292 5.07 -19.70 17.86
CA VAL A 292 3.98 -20.67 17.94
C VAL A 292 4.45 -22.03 17.44
N ASP A 293 4.00 -23.08 18.10
CA ASP A 293 4.29 -24.45 17.69
C ASP A 293 3.34 -24.89 16.56
N GLY A 294 3.85 -25.72 15.66
CA GLY A 294 3.07 -26.34 14.61
C GLY A 294 3.61 -26.14 13.21
N LYS A 295 2.77 -26.47 12.24
CA LYS A 295 3.06 -26.29 10.81
C LYS A 295 2.27 -25.09 10.26
N GLU A 296 2.72 -24.57 9.13
CA GLU A 296 2.09 -23.42 8.46
C GLU A 296 0.60 -23.62 8.15
N ASN A 297 0.20 -24.84 7.78
CA ASN A 297 -1.22 -25.14 7.49
C ASN A 297 -2.09 -25.11 8.75
N ILE A 298 -1.55 -25.43 9.93
CA ILE A 298 -2.27 -25.33 11.20
C ILE A 298 -2.44 -23.85 11.56
N LEU A 299 -1.37 -23.06 11.48
CA LEU A 299 -1.43 -21.62 11.72
C LEU A 299 -2.46 -20.94 10.80
N LEU A 300 -2.31 -21.11 9.48
CA LEU A 300 -3.22 -20.50 8.51
C LEU A 300 -4.66 -20.96 8.70
N GLY A 301 -4.87 -22.24 8.98
CA GLY A 301 -6.20 -22.79 9.26
C GLY A 301 -6.83 -22.24 10.54
N ALA A 302 -6.04 -22.02 11.61
CA ALA A 302 -6.50 -21.42 12.84
C ALA A 302 -6.84 -19.93 12.67
N LEU A 303 -5.97 -19.18 11.99
CA LEU A 303 -6.23 -17.77 11.66
C LEU A 303 -7.47 -17.61 10.76
N ASN A 304 -7.65 -18.50 9.77
CA ASN A 304 -8.83 -18.50 8.91
C ASN A 304 -10.10 -18.79 9.70
N ALA A 305 -10.09 -19.77 10.62
CA ALA A 305 -11.22 -20.08 11.48
C ALA A 305 -11.56 -18.92 12.44
N ARG A 306 -10.53 -18.23 12.97
CA ARG A 306 -10.70 -17.04 13.80
C ARG A 306 -11.37 -15.89 13.04
N ALA A 307 -10.94 -15.65 11.79
CA ALA A 307 -11.50 -14.63 10.92
C ALA A 307 -12.94 -14.96 10.50
N GLU A 308 -13.20 -16.22 10.14
CA GLU A 308 -14.55 -16.73 9.83
C GLU A 308 -15.53 -16.51 10.99
N ALA A 309 -15.10 -16.82 12.22
CA ALA A 309 -15.89 -16.59 13.42
C ALA A 309 -16.16 -15.09 13.68
N GLN A 310 -15.27 -14.20 13.26
CA GLN A 310 -15.43 -12.75 13.35
C GLN A 310 -16.35 -12.20 12.25
N GLY A 311 -16.44 -12.88 11.09
CA GLY A 311 -17.19 -12.43 9.91
C GLY A 311 -16.47 -11.35 9.10
N GLU A 312 -15.16 -11.18 9.31
CA GLU A 312 -14.29 -10.23 8.60
C GLU A 312 -12.92 -10.87 8.37
N ARG A 313 -12.31 -10.63 7.19
CA ARG A 313 -10.99 -11.19 6.89
C ARG A 313 -9.91 -10.67 7.82
N LEU A 314 -9.07 -11.59 8.30
CA LEU A 314 -7.83 -11.27 9.00
C LEU A 314 -6.77 -10.84 8.00
N LEU A 315 -6.12 -9.69 8.25
CA LEU A 315 -4.98 -9.26 7.45
C LEU A 315 -3.69 -9.82 8.03
N PHE A 316 -2.96 -10.53 7.17
CA PHE A 316 -1.61 -10.99 7.41
C PHE A 316 -0.65 -10.09 6.62
N ILE A 317 0.02 -9.19 7.31
CA ILE A 317 0.84 -8.15 6.72
C ILE A 317 2.32 -8.50 6.92
N ILE A 318 3.12 -8.46 5.86
CA ILE A 318 4.58 -8.51 5.94
C ILE A 318 5.12 -7.21 5.34
N ASP A 319 5.64 -6.34 6.20
CA ASP A 319 6.20 -5.06 5.79
C ASP A 319 7.63 -5.22 5.31
N ALA A 320 7.97 -4.55 4.21
CA ALA A 320 9.32 -4.44 3.66
C ALA A 320 10.01 -5.81 3.43
N ILE A 321 9.38 -6.69 2.63
CA ILE A 321 9.91 -8.04 2.34
C ILE A 321 11.31 -8.05 1.72
N ASN A 322 11.75 -6.91 1.16
CA ASN A 322 13.11 -6.71 0.66
C ASN A 322 14.16 -6.44 1.76
N GLU A 323 13.75 -6.21 3.02
CA GLU A 323 14.68 -5.97 4.13
C GLU A 323 15.23 -7.27 4.74
N GLY A 324 16.27 -7.15 5.55
CA GLY A 324 16.94 -8.30 6.18
C GLY A 324 17.56 -9.23 5.13
N LYS A 325 17.35 -10.54 5.32
CA LYS A 325 17.73 -11.58 4.36
C LYS A 325 16.64 -11.85 3.31
N GLY A 326 15.50 -11.15 3.40
CA GLY A 326 14.31 -11.41 2.59
C GLY A 326 14.58 -11.41 1.09
N ARG A 327 15.38 -10.45 0.60
CA ARG A 327 15.74 -10.34 -0.81
C ARG A 327 16.40 -11.60 -1.41
N TYR A 328 17.04 -12.44 -0.58
CA TYR A 328 17.74 -13.65 -1.04
C TYR A 328 16.82 -14.87 -1.12
N PHE A 329 15.87 -15.00 -0.21
CA PHE A 329 15.00 -16.18 -0.16
C PHE A 329 13.58 -15.93 -0.73
N TRP A 330 13.03 -14.71 -0.64
CA TRP A 330 11.68 -14.47 -1.14
C TRP A 330 11.45 -14.84 -2.60
N PRO A 331 12.41 -14.64 -3.53
CA PRO A 331 12.23 -15.07 -4.92
C PRO A 331 11.83 -16.55 -5.04
N ASP A 332 12.38 -17.42 -4.18
CA ASP A 332 12.11 -18.85 -4.20
C ASP A 332 10.80 -19.25 -3.49
N TYR A 333 10.35 -18.45 -2.51
CA TYR A 333 9.24 -18.83 -1.63
C TYR A 333 7.95 -18.04 -1.82
N ILE A 334 8.01 -16.85 -2.44
CA ILE A 334 6.85 -15.97 -2.52
C ILE A 334 5.68 -16.60 -3.30
N ALA A 335 5.97 -17.28 -4.39
CA ALA A 335 4.97 -17.99 -5.18
C ALA A 335 4.23 -19.05 -4.36
N GLY A 336 4.98 -19.84 -3.59
CA GLY A 336 4.43 -20.84 -2.68
C GLY A 336 3.55 -20.22 -1.61
N MET A 337 3.98 -19.11 -1.00
CA MET A 337 3.21 -18.38 0.01
C MET A 337 1.90 -17.85 -0.55
N ILE A 338 1.91 -17.17 -1.71
CA ILE A 338 0.72 -16.66 -2.37
C ILE A 338 -0.28 -17.79 -2.65
N ASN A 339 0.19 -18.93 -3.20
CA ASN A 339 -0.63 -20.09 -3.48
C ASN A 339 -1.17 -20.78 -2.19
N GLN A 340 -0.47 -20.68 -1.08
CA GLN A 340 -0.98 -21.17 0.21
C GLN A 340 -2.11 -20.29 0.72
N PHE A 341 -1.95 -18.96 0.72
CA PHE A 341 -2.99 -18.03 1.19
C PHE A 341 -4.27 -18.11 0.37
N SER A 342 -4.19 -18.37 -0.94
CA SER A 342 -5.39 -18.53 -1.79
C SER A 342 -6.32 -19.67 -1.38
N LYS A 343 -5.83 -20.62 -0.56
CA LYS A 343 -6.64 -21.72 0.00
C LYS A 343 -7.45 -21.32 1.24
N TYR A 344 -7.18 -20.14 1.81
CA TYR A 344 -7.79 -19.67 3.05
C TYR A 344 -8.57 -18.37 2.82
N PRO A 345 -9.84 -18.46 2.44
CA PRO A 345 -10.63 -17.32 1.92
C PRO A 345 -10.87 -16.22 2.95
N TRP A 346 -10.74 -16.52 4.24
CA TRP A 346 -10.88 -15.54 5.32
C TRP A 346 -9.57 -14.86 5.70
N LEU A 347 -8.48 -15.10 4.94
CA LEU A 347 -7.20 -14.42 5.13
C LEU A 347 -6.94 -13.46 3.97
N GLY A 348 -6.46 -12.26 4.30
CA GLY A 348 -5.91 -11.30 3.34
C GLY A 348 -4.40 -11.20 3.52
N LEU A 349 -3.62 -11.43 2.46
CA LEU A 349 -2.17 -11.27 2.47
C LEU A 349 -1.79 -9.91 1.91
N VAL A 350 -1.01 -9.15 2.68
CA VAL A 350 -0.46 -7.87 2.27
C VAL A 350 1.06 -7.92 2.38
N LEU A 351 1.75 -7.74 1.27
CA LEU A 351 3.21 -7.69 1.21
C LEU A 351 3.65 -6.29 0.81
N SER A 352 4.45 -5.60 1.61
CA SER A 352 5.03 -4.35 1.17
C SER A 352 6.45 -4.53 0.64
N ILE A 353 6.79 -3.77 -0.38
CA ILE A 353 8.06 -3.86 -1.07
C ILE A 353 8.50 -2.48 -1.60
N ARG A 354 9.80 -2.24 -1.71
CA ARG A 354 10.31 -1.10 -2.49
C ARG A 354 10.18 -1.38 -3.97
N SER A 355 9.78 -0.37 -4.75
CA SER A 355 9.54 -0.48 -6.19
C SER A 355 10.72 -1.09 -6.96
N SER A 356 11.94 -0.73 -6.57
CA SER A 356 13.18 -1.24 -7.19
C SER A 356 13.42 -2.74 -6.99
N TYR A 357 12.90 -3.34 -5.92
CA TYR A 357 13.06 -4.78 -5.62
C TYR A 357 11.90 -5.64 -6.16
N GLU A 358 10.82 -5.02 -6.61
CA GLU A 358 9.60 -5.73 -6.98
C GLU A 358 9.85 -6.77 -8.08
N LYS A 359 10.52 -6.36 -9.16
CA LYS A 359 10.84 -7.26 -10.28
C LYS A 359 11.78 -8.40 -9.91
N LEU A 360 12.58 -8.23 -8.83
CA LEU A 360 13.48 -9.24 -8.33
C LEU A 360 12.75 -10.32 -7.52
N ILE A 361 11.77 -9.90 -6.72
CA ILE A 361 11.16 -10.76 -5.72
C ILE A 361 9.83 -11.35 -6.20
N VAL A 362 9.04 -10.59 -6.96
CA VAL A 362 7.68 -10.99 -7.34
C VAL A 362 7.64 -11.45 -8.79
N PRO A 363 7.30 -12.72 -9.07
CA PRO A 363 7.14 -13.21 -10.43
C PRO A 363 6.06 -12.44 -11.19
N LYS A 364 6.37 -12.07 -12.44
CA LYS A 364 5.48 -11.27 -13.29
C LYS A 364 4.15 -11.95 -13.56
N GLU A 365 4.15 -13.26 -13.66
CA GLU A 365 3.00 -14.11 -13.96
C GLU A 365 1.84 -13.91 -12.96
N PHE A 366 2.16 -13.62 -11.69
CA PHE A 366 1.12 -13.39 -10.67
C PHE A 366 0.31 -12.12 -10.91
N PHE A 367 0.90 -11.10 -11.54
CA PHE A 367 0.19 -9.89 -11.95
C PHE A 367 -0.59 -10.11 -13.24
N ASP A 368 0.01 -10.78 -14.21
CA ASP A 368 -0.60 -11.06 -15.52
C ASP A 368 -1.83 -11.97 -15.38
N GLU A 369 -1.82 -12.92 -14.44
CA GLU A 369 -2.94 -13.81 -14.13
C GLU A 369 -3.95 -13.19 -13.14
N ASN A 370 -3.81 -11.93 -12.78
CA ASN A 370 -4.64 -11.24 -11.76
C ASN A 370 -4.75 -11.97 -10.42
N LYS A 371 -3.76 -12.79 -10.07
CA LYS A 371 -3.71 -13.51 -8.79
C LYS A 371 -3.41 -12.61 -7.62
N ILE A 372 -2.69 -11.52 -7.85
CA ILE A 372 -2.33 -10.53 -6.85
C ILE A 372 -2.58 -9.12 -7.37
N THR A 373 -3.10 -8.25 -6.54
CA THR A 373 -3.35 -6.85 -6.88
C THR A 373 -2.18 -5.98 -6.44
N ARG A 374 -1.61 -5.23 -7.39
CA ARG A 374 -0.58 -4.23 -7.11
C ARG A 374 -1.21 -2.90 -6.75
N ILE A 375 -0.81 -2.34 -5.62
CA ILE A 375 -1.15 -0.99 -5.18
C ILE A 375 0.14 -0.20 -5.01
N THR A 376 0.21 0.98 -5.63
CA THR A 376 1.38 1.85 -5.51
C THR A 376 1.11 2.97 -4.51
N HIS A 377 1.98 3.09 -3.52
CA HIS A 377 1.95 4.20 -2.57
C HIS A 377 2.83 5.33 -3.11
N SER A 378 2.22 6.46 -3.43
CA SER A 378 2.86 7.65 -4.00
C SER A 378 3.05 8.81 -3.00
N GLY A 379 3.01 8.52 -1.70
CA GLY A 379 3.06 9.54 -0.65
C GLY A 379 1.72 10.25 -0.46
N PHE A 380 1.79 11.54 -0.16
CA PHE A 380 0.58 12.34 0.07
C PHE A 380 -0.20 12.64 -1.21
N GLY A 381 0.46 12.66 -2.38
CA GLY A 381 -0.20 12.87 -3.67
C GLY A 381 -1.12 14.09 -3.66
N SER A 382 -2.39 13.90 -3.99
CA SER A 382 -3.40 14.97 -4.06
C SER A 382 -3.72 15.63 -2.72
N VAL A 383 -3.34 15.04 -1.59
CA VAL A 383 -3.57 15.60 -0.25
C VAL A 383 -2.32 16.28 0.35
N GLU A 384 -1.27 16.52 -0.46
CA GLU A 384 -0.01 17.15 -0.05
C GLU A 384 -0.23 18.44 0.73
N TYR A 385 -1.09 19.33 0.24
CA TYR A 385 -1.37 20.60 0.91
C TYR A 385 -2.00 20.40 2.30
N GLN A 386 -2.96 19.49 2.42
CA GLN A 386 -3.59 19.16 3.71
C GLN A 386 -2.60 18.52 4.66
N ALA A 387 -1.75 17.63 4.14
CA ALA A 387 -0.70 16.99 4.91
C ALA A 387 0.32 18.02 5.42
N SER A 388 0.80 18.91 4.57
CA SER A 388 1.74 19.98 4.95
C SER A 388 1.13 20.88 6.03
N LYS A 389 -0.12 21.28 5.86
CA LYS A 389 -0.87 22.06 6.85
C LYS A 389 -0.97 21.36 8.20
N PHE A 390 -1.25 20.06 8.18
CA PHE A 390 -1.35 19.24 9.37
C PHE A 390 0.00 19.13 10.09
N PHE A 391 1.07 18.80 9.37
CA PHE A 391 2.42 18.70 9.93
C PHE A 391 2.89 20.02 10.52
N PHE A 392 2.72 21.14 9.82
CA PHE A 392 3.09 22.46 10.34
C PHE A 392 2.35 22.77 11.65
N SER A 393 1.05 22.46 11.71
CA SER A 393 0.27 22.63 12.94
C SER A 393 0.81 21.78 14.09
N GLN A 394 1.17 20.52 13.84
CA GLN A 394 1.69 19.61 14.88
C GLN A 394 3.05 20.06 15.43
N TYR A 395 3.88 20.66 14.59
CA TYR A 395 5.19 21.18 14.99
C TYR A 395 5.17 22.66 15.40
N GLY A 396 4.00 23.30 15.46
CA GLY A 396 3.86 24.71 15.84
C GLY A 396 4.49 25.68 14.83
N ILE A 397 4.54 25.29 13.54
CA ILE A 397 5.09 26.08 12.45
C ILE A 397 3.94 26.90 11.83
N GLU A 398 4.15 28.23 11.68
CA GLU A 398 3.21 29.09 10.97
C GLU A 398 3.15 28.72 9.50
N GLN A 399 1.93 28.64 8.98
CA GLN A 399 1.73 28.34 7.57
C GLN A 399 2.20 29.50 6.70
N PRO A 400 2.94 29.23 5.61
CA PRO A 400 3.30 30.26 4.66
C PRO A 400 2.04 30.81 3.98
N GLY A 401 2.03 32.12 3.71
CA GLY A 401 0.90 32.78 3.04
C GLY A 401 0.68 32.33 1.59
N VAL A 402 1.64 31.62 1.02
CA VAL A 402 1.56 31.01 -0.32
C VAL A 402 1.88 29.51 -0.16
N PRO A 403 1.10 28.61 -0.79
CA PRO A 403 1.42 27.16 -0.77
C PRO A 403 2.85 26.92 -1.27
N ILE A 404 3.61 26.12 -0.53
CA ILE A 404 4.94 25.69 -0.99
C ILE A 404 4.67 24.50 -1.91
N LEU A 405 4.77 24.72 -3.21
CA LEU A 405 4.55 23.69 -4.24
C LEU A 405 5.86 22.97 -4.56
N HIS A 406 6.48 22.36 -3.56
CA HIS A 406 7.64 21.51 -3.77
C HIS A 406 7.21 20.03 -3.81
N PRO A 407 7.49 19.31 -4.91
CA PRO A 407 7.14 17.89 -5.03
C PRO A 407 7.67 17.02 -3.89
N GLU A 408 8.74 17.43 -3.22
CA GLU A 408 9.32 16.74 -2.07
C GLU A 408 8.39 16.72 -0.86
N PHE A 409 7.50 17.70 -0.72
CA PHE A 409 6.50 17.71 0.36
C PHE A 409 5.42 16.64 0.18
N SER A 410 5.30 16.06 -1.01
CA SER A 410 4.49 14.86 -1.22
C SER A 410 5.09 13.62 -0.53
N ASN A 411 6.39 13.66 -0.17
CA ASN A 411 7.06 12.59 0.56
C ASN A 411 6.90 12.77 2.08
N PRO A 412 6.22 11.85 2.79
CA PRO A 412 5.97 11.97 4.22
C PRO A 412 7.23 12.07 5.08
N LEU A 413 8.27 11.32 4.73
CA LEU A 413 9.52 11.34 5.48
C LEU A 413 10.21 12.68 5.33
N PHE A 414 10.27 13.23 4.12
CA PHE A 414 10.84 14.56 3.87
C PHE A 414 10.12 15.64 4.68
N LEU A 415 8.78 15.68 4.59
CA LEU A 415 7.99 16.67 5.30
C LEU A 415 8.18 16.57 6.82
N LYS A 416 8.23 15.33 7.35
CA LYS A 416 8.50 15.09 8.77
C LYS A 416 9.86 15.66 9.18
N ILE A 417 10.92 15.33 8.44
CA ILE A 417 12.28 15.74 8.78
C ILE A 417 12.43 17.26 8.66
N PHE A 418 11.81 17.86 7.66
CA PHE A 418 11.78 19.32 7.49
C PHE A 418 11.14 20.00 8.70
N CYS A 419 9.96 19.55 9.11
CA CYS A 419 9.27 20.09 10.29
C CYS A 419 10.05 19.84 11.58
N GLU A 420 10.63 18.65 11.76
CA GLU A 420 11.51 18.36 12.90
C GLU A 420 12.75 19.28 12.95
N GLY A 421 13.34 19.57 11.79
CA GLY A 421 14.48 20.48 11.67
C GLY A 421 14.13 21.90 12.13
N LEU A 422 13.01 22.46 11.64
CA LEU A 422 12.52 23.78 12.08
C LEU A 422 12.25 23.80 13.58
N TYR A 423 11.53 22.82 14.09
CA TYR A 423 11.20 22.72 15.51
C TYR A 423 12.43 22.65 16.40
N ARG A 424 13.41 21.83 16.06
CA ARG A 424 14.69 21.70 16.83
C ARG A 424 15.54 22.96 16.80
N SER A 425 15.45 23.73 15.72
CA SER A 425 16.12 25.04 15.58
C SER A 425 15.37 26.17 16.27
N GLY A 426 14.24 25.88 16.94
CA GLY A 426 13.42 26.90 17.60
C GLY A 426 12.72 27.86 16.64
N LEU A 427 12.56 27.45 15.37
CA LEU A 427 11.93 28.25 14.34
C LEU A 427 10.44 27.87 14.21
N ASN A 428 9.57 28.84 14.41
CA ASN A 428 8.13 28.69 14.22
C ASN A 428 7.63 29.21 12.87
N LYS A 429 8.54 29.70 12.03
CA LYS A 429 8.28 30.19 10.65
C LYS A 429 9.36 29.64 9.74
N ILE A 430 8.97 29.39 8.48
CA ILE A 430 9.96 29.14 7.44
C ILE A 430 10.69 30.45 7.18
N PRO A 431 12.01 30.51 7.37
CA PRO A 431 12.77 31.75 7.17
C PRO A 431 12.65 32.27 5.74
N LYS A 432 12.66 33.59 5.58
CA LYS A 432 12.69 34.20 4.24
C LYS A 432 13.95 33.74 3.51
N GLY A 433 13.80 33.30 2.27
CA GLY A 433 14.89 32.70 1.49
C GLY A 433 14.96 31.16 1.54
N TYR A 434 14.27 30.50 2.49
CA TYR A 434 14.13 29.03 2.51
C TYR A 434 12.98 28.54 1.62
N SER A 435 12.42 29.40 0.80
CA SER A 435 11.40 29.03 -0.19
C SER A 435 11.99 28.33 -1.42
N GLY A 436 13.32 28.40 -1.62
CA GLY A 436 14.02 27.70 -2.68
C GLY A 436 14.49 26.30 -2.23
N ILE A 437 14.54 25.36 -3.17
CA ILE A 437 14.96 23.97 -2.92
C ILE A 437 16.37 23.89 -2.33
N SER A 438 17.30 24.73 -2.80
CA SER A 438 18.68 24.79 -2.31
C SER A 438 18.75 25.05 -0.79
N ASN A 439 17.94 26.00 -0.33
CA ASN A 439 17.89 26.38 1.08
C ASN A 439 17.23 25.30 1.95
N ILE A 440 16.19 24.65 1.42
CA ILE A 440 15.51 23.53 2.10
C ILE A 440 16.47 22.36 2.27
N ILE A 441 17.22 21.99 1.24
CA ILE A 441 18.20 20.90 1.27
C ILE A 441 19.32 21.23 2.27
N SER A 442 19.88 22.43 2.19
CA SER A 442 20.94 22.88 3.11
C SER A 442 20.46 22.88 4.56
N PHE A 443 19.24 23.35 4.81
CA PHE A 443 18.64 23.33 6.13
C PHE A 443 18.45 21.90 6.67
N PHE A 444 17.98 21.00 5.83
CA PHE A 444 17.81 19.60 6.16
C PHE A 444 19.15 18.96 6.57
N ILE A 445 20.19 19.11 5.74
CA ILE A 445 21.53 18.59 6.03
C ILE A 445 22.07 19.18 7.33
N ASN A 446 22.00 20.50 7.52
CA ASN A 446 22.46 21.16 8.71
C ASN A 446 21.72 20.71 9.98
N SER A 447 20.42 20.43 9.91
CA SER A 447 19.64 19.92 11.05
C SER A 447 20.13 18.55 11.52
N ILE A 448 20.55 17.70 10.59
CA ILE A 448 21.11 16.38 10.90
C ILE A 448 22.56 16.51 11.36
N GLU A 449 23.35 17.40 10.75
CA GLU A 449 24.70 17.74 11.21
C GLU A 449 24.69 18.13 12.69
N ALA A 450 23.83 19.08 13.08
CA ALA A 450 23.63 19.50 14.45
C ALA A 450 23.21 18.38 15.42
N LYS A 451 22.55 17.34 14.90
CA LYS A 451 22.16 16.15 15.67
C LYS A 451 23.34 15.18 15.84
N LEU A 452 24.02 14.84 14.74
CA LEU A 452 25.09 13.83 14.75
C LEU A 452 26.39 14.34 15.39
N SER A 453 26.63 15.64 15.37
CA SER A 453 27.77 16.27 16.01
C SER A 453 27.73 16.20 17.55
N LYS A 454 26.57 15.98 18.17
CA LYS A 454 26.41 15.98 19.64
C LYS A 454 27.24 14.89 20.33
N PRO A 455 27.66 15.14 21.60
CA PRO A 455 28.38 14.15 22.41
C PRO A 455 27.64 12.82 22.60
N SER A 456 26.31 12.86 22.56
CA SER A 456 25.46 11.65 22.63
C SER A 456 25.47 10.81 21.34
N SER A 457 25.94 11.40 20.22
CA SER A 457 26.05 10.73 18.91
C SER A 457 27.55 10.56 18.55
N PHE A 458 28.05 11.18 17.49
CA PHE A 458 29.44 10.98 17.03
C PHE A 458 30.46 11.93 17.67
N ASN A 459 30.03 12.97 18.40
CA ASN A 459 30.87 13.89 19.16
C ASN A 459 31.99 14.53 18.34
N TYR A 460 31.63 15.26 17.29
CA TYR A 460 32.58 16.05 16.50
C TYR A 460 32.13 17.53 16.42
N PRO A 461 33.06 18.47 16.12
CA PRO A 461 32.67 19.87 15.96
C PRO A 461 31.72 20.09 14.79
N GLU A 462 30.55 20.66 15.00
CA GLU A 462 29.50 20.89 13.99
C GLU A 462 30.02 21.72 12.79
N ASN A 463 30.91 22.68 13.03
CA ASN A 463 31.50 23.52 11.98
C ASN A 463 32.39 22.75 10.99
N VAL A 464 32.73 21.50 11.26
CA VAL A 464 33.50 20.64 10.34
C VAL A 464 32.64 20.14 9.19
N LYS A 465 31.32 20.11 9.34
CA LYS A 465 30.35 19.71 8.32
C LYS A 465 30.67 18.35 7.70
N LEU A 466 30.73 17.30 8.54
CA LEU A 466 31.13 15.96 8.11
C LEU A 466 30.14 15.32 7.17
N ILE A 467 28.83 15.60 7.31
CA ILE A 467 27.81 15.09 6.42
C ILE A 467 28.01 15.65 5.02
N GLU A 468 28.15 16.96 4.88
CA GLU A 468 28.38 17.60 3.59
C GLU A 468 29.67 17.08 2.93
N LYS A 469 30.75 16.89 3.68
CA LYS A 469 31.99 16.28 3.18
C LYS A 469 31.80 14.85 2.72
N THR A 470 31.05 14.06 3.48
CA THR A 470 30.77 12.66 3.09
C THR A 470 29.93 12.58 1.82
N ILE A 471 28.92 13.43 1.69
CA ILE A 471 28.10 13.51 0.47
C ILE A 471 28.98 13.90 -0.73
N ASN A 472 29.83 14.90 -0.60
CA ASN A 472 30.70 15.36 -1.66
C ASN A 472 31.69 14.27 -2.13
N GLU A 473 32.32 13.55 -1.21
CA GLU A 473 33.21 12.42 -1.55
C GLU A 473 32.43 11.25 -2.21
N LEU A 474 31.23 10.98 -1.77
CA LEU A 474 30.36 9.97 -2.39
C LEU A 474 29.97 10.36 -3.82
N ILE A 475 29.58 11.63 -4.03
CA ILE A 475 29.26 12.17 -5.35
C ILE A 475 30.51 12.11 -6.26
N GLU A 476 31.66 12.53 -5.77
CA GLU A 476 32.91 12.48 -6.53
C GLU A 476 33.28 11.05 -6.92
N TYR A 477 33.17 10.11 -6.00
CA TYR A 477 33.40 8.69 -6.29
C TYR A 477 32.46 8.17 -7.39
N LYS A 478 31.15 8.50 -7.29
CA LYS A 478 30.13 8.13 -8.26
C LYS A 478 30.44 8.67 -9.67
N LEU A 479 30.78 9.96 -9.76
CA LEU A 479 31.07 10.65 -11.02
C LEU A 479 32.37 10.14 -11.67
N ASN A 480 33.44 9.92 -10.87
CA ASN A 480 34.74 9.47 -11.36
C ASN A 480 34.71 8.04 -11.91
N ASN A 481 33.78 7.20 -11.40
CA ASN A 481 33.64 5.81 -11.83
C ASN A 481 32.45 5.59 -12.77
N ASP A 482 31.76 6.65 -13.20
CA ASP A 482 30.57 6.60 -14.07
C ASP A 482 29.50 5.61 -13.57
N LEU A 483 29.19 5.67 -12.29
CA LEU A 483 28.29 4.75 -11.62
C LEU A 483 26.86 5.31 -11.50
N SER A 484 25.87 4.45 -11.65
CA SER A 484 24.46 4.78 -11.33
C SER A 484 24.19 4.75 -9.81
N PHE A 485 24.98 3.99 -9.06
CA PHE A 485 24.93 3.87 -7.59
C PHE A 485 26.34 3.64 -7.04
N ILE A 486 26.52 3.85 -5.74
CA ILE A 486 27.79 3.61 -5.07
C ILE A 486 27.74 2.25 -4.38
N PRO A 487 28.65 1.30 -4.66
CA PRO A 487 28.72 0.03 -3.93
C PRO A 487 28.79 0.28 -2.42
N TYR A 488 28.02 -0.51 -1.64
CA TYR A 488 27.89 -0.29 -0.19
C TYR A 488 29.24 -0.28 0.52
N GLU A 489 30.14 -1.21 0.19
CA GLU A 489 31.48 -1.30 0.78
C GLU A 489 32.30 -0.02 0.50
N ALA A 490 32.26 0.48 -0.73
CA ALA A 490 32.95 1.73 -1.08
C ALA A 490 32.36 2.94 -0.33
N ALA A 491 31.04 3.03 -0.22
CA ALA A 491 30.38 4.08 0.54
C ALA A 491 30.71 3.99 2.04
N PHE A 492 30.77 2.77 2.58
CA PHE A 492 31.16 2.52 3.96
C PHE A 492 32.60 2.97 4.23
N ASP A 493 33.55 2.59 3.39
CA ASP A 493 34.96 2.98 3.54
C ASP A 493 35.15 4.50 3.46
N ILE A 494 34.44 5.18 2.55
CA ILE A 494 34.48 6.64 2.44
C ILE A 494 33.97 7.28 3.73
N ALA A 495 32.80 6.87 4.20
CA ALA A 495 32.18 7.44 5.40
C ALA A 495 33.04 7.21 6.67
N GLU A 496 33.53 5.98 6.87
CA GLU A 496 34.37 5.63 8.01
C GLU A 496 35.74 6.37 7.98
N LYS A 497 36.34 6.52 6.81
CA LYS A 497 37.59 7.31 6.65
C LYS A 497 37.43 8.77 7.05
N ILE A 498 36.24 9.34 6.78
CA ILE A 498 35.97 10.75 7.14
C ILE A 498 35.74 10.88 8.64
N ILE A 499 34.86 10.05 9.22
CA ILE A 499 34.50 10.14 10.63
C ILE A 499 35.66 9.76 11.55
N SER A 500 36.52 8.81 11.18
CA SER A 500 37.65 8.33 12.00
C SER A 500 38.68 9.41 12.36
N ARG A 501 38.68 10.52 11.60
CA ARG A 501 39.55 11.69 11.91
C ARG A 501 39.05 12.51 13.11
N TYR A 502 37.79 12.32 13.50
CA TYR A 502 37.11 13.18 14.48
C TYR A 502 36.44 12.37 15.61
N SER A 503 36.13 11.13 15.39
CA SER A 503 35.44 10.27 16.35
C SER A 503 35.87 8.80 16.22
N ASP A 504 35.96 8.12 17.37
CA ASP A 504 36.20 6.66 17.42
C ASP A 504 34.93 5.84 17.22
N ARG A 505 33.77 6.50 17.11
CA ARG A 505 32.49 5.84 16.87
C ARG A 505 32.40 5.42 15.42
N ARG A 506 31.95 4.19 15.19
CA ARG A 506 31.79 3.57 13.86
C ARG A 506 30.34 3.58 13.41
N ARG A 507 30.11 3.19 12.16
CA ARG A 507 28.80 3.10 11.49
C ARG A 507 28.18 4.46 11.15
N PHE A 508 28.99 5.39 10.75
CA PHE A 508 28.53 6.71 10.34
C PHE A 508 27.61 6.60 9.10
N LEU A 509 27.95 5.73 8.13
CA LEU A 509 27.11 5.47 6.97
C LEU A 509 25.72 4.94 7.37
N ASP A 510 25.65 3.99 8.30
CA ASP A 510 24.38 3.43 8.75
C ASP A 510 23.49 4.49 9.40
N GLU A 511 24.09 5.45 10.12
CA GLU A 511 23.33 6.54 10.71
C GLU A 511 22.85 7.55 9.65
N LEU A 512 23.63 7.85 8.62
CA LEU A 512 23.18 8.67 7.49
C LEU A 512 21.99 8.02 6.75
N ILE A 513 21.99 6.70 6.64
CA ILE A 513 20.86 5.93 6.10
C ILE A 513 19.66 5.98 7.07
N SER A 514 19.89 5.85 8.36
CA SER A 514 18.83 5.92 9.40
C SER A 514 18.17 7.29 9.47
N GLU A 515 18.96 8.36 9.29
CA GLU A 515 18.46 9.73 9.28
C GLU A 515 17.80 10.14 7.94
N GLY A 516 17.86 9.28 6.93
CA GLY A 516 17.17 9.48 5.66
C GLY A 516 17.91 10.40 4.67
N ILE A 517 19.21 10.68 4.88
CA ILE A 517 20.06 11.35 3.90
C ILE A 517 20.42 10.40 2.78
N LEU A 518 20.84 9.21 3.16
CA LEU A 518 21.20 8.14 2.23
C LEU A 518 20.16 7.02 2.26
N SER A 519 20.08 6.30 1.18
CA SER A 519 19.26 5.09 1.06
C SER A 519 20.12 3.96 0.51
N LYS A 520 19.75 2.74 0.89
CA LYS A 520 20.40 1.53 0.41
C LYS A 520 19.44 0.71 -0.44
N ASN A 521 19.93 0.23 -1.58
CA ASN A 521 19.13 -0.56 -2.49
C ASN A 521 19.96 -1.68 -3.12
N ILE A 522 19.29 -2.62 -3.80
CA ILE A 522 19.96 -3.63 -4.62
C ILE A 522 19.97 -3.19 -6.08
N TYR A 523 21.09 -3.40 -6.70
CA TYR A 523 21.32 -3.12 -8.11
C TYR A 523 21.83 -4.37 -8.83
N TRP A 524 21.40 -4.52 -10.08
CA TRP A 524 21.94 -5.52 -10.98
C TRP A 524 23.28 -5.02 -11.53
N ASN A 525 24.36 -5.78 -11.32
CA ASN A 525 25.62 -5.45 -11.92
C ASN A 525 25.87 -6.22 -13.23
N SER A 526 26.79 -5.73 -14.07
CA SER A 526 27.12 -6.34 -15.38
C SER A 526 27.76 -7.73 -15.31
N LYS A 527 27.98 -8.27 -14.11
CA LYS A 527 28.56 -9.60 -13.86
C LYS A 527 27.50 -10.64 -13.49
N ASP A 528 26.26 -10.42 -13.93
CA ASP A 528 25.10 -11.27 -13.63
C ASP A 528 24.87 -11.53 -12.12
N ASN A 529 25.11 -10.53 -11.31
CA ASN A 529 24.90 -10.59 -9.86
C ASN A 529 24.22 -9.33 -9.33
N TYR A 530 23.60 -9.44 -8.15
CA TYR A 530 23.02 -8.31 -7.44
C TYR A 530 24.00 -7.78 -6.41
N GLU A 531 24.12 -6.46 -6.36
CA GLU A 531 25.01 -5.75 -5.47
C GLU A 531 24.24 -4.72 -4.63
N GLU A 532 24.58 -4.59 -3.35
CA GLU A 532 24.08 -3.50 -2.51
C GLU A 532 24.73 -2.20 -2.90
N GLY A 533 23.89 -1.22 -3.18
CA GLY A 533 24.32 0.13 -3.51
C GLY A 533 23.69 1.18 -2.60
N VAL A 534 24.40 2.28 -2.46
CA VAL A 534 24.00 3.47 -1.70
C VAL A 534 23.78 4.62 -2.68
N TYR A 535 22.76 5.42 -2.40
CA TYR A 535 22.41 6.62 -3.15
C TYR A 535 21.79 7.64 -2.19
N LEU A 536 21.66 8.89 -2.60
CA LEU A 536 20.94 9.91 -1.83
C LEU A 536 19.45 9.55 -1.79
N ALA A 537 18.83 9.67 -0.63
CA ALA A 537 17.48 9.15 -0.39
C ALA A 537 16.41 9.77 -1.29
N TYR A 538 16.69 10.92 -1.87
CA TYR A 538 15.81 11.66 -2.77
C TYR A 538 16.54 11.97 -4.07
N GLU A 539 15.98 11.58 -5.20
CA GLU A 539 16.57 11.77 -6.53
C GLU A 539 16.86 13.26 -6.81
N ARG A 540 15.91 14.14 -6.52
CA ARG A 540 16.12 15.59 -6.67
C ARG A 540 17.19 16.16 -5.74
N PHE A 541 17.40 15.57 -4.56
CA PHE A 541 18.52 15.95 -3.70
C PHE A 541 19.83 15.55 -4.32
N GLU A 542 19.89 14.34 -4.87
CA GLU A 542 21.08 13.84 -5.55
C GLU A 542 21.45 14.73 -6.71
N ASP A 543 20.50 15.06 -7.57
CA ASP A 543 20.71 15.95 -8.71
C ASP A 543 21.16 17.34 -8.26
N HIS A 544 20.48 17.90 -7.27
CA HIS A 544 20.78 19.23 -6.76
C HIS A 544 22.17 19.31 -6.08
N LEU A 545 22.49 18.35 -5.22
CA LEU A 545 23.80 18.29 -4.54
C LEU A 545 24.93 17.96 -5.51
N THR A 546 24.67 17.12 -6.52
CA THR A 546 25.64 16.83 -7.58
C THR A 546 25.92 18.09 -8.40
N VAL A 547 24.91 18.84 -8.80
CA VAL A 547 25.09 20.11 -9.50
C VAL A 547 25.81 21.12 -8.64
N SER A 548 25.46 21.25 -7.36
CA SER A 548 26.18 22.11 -6.41
C SER A 548 27.65 21.74 -6.29
N PHE A 549 27.96 20.44 -6.19
CA PHE A 549 29.34 19.95 -6.19
C PHE A 549 30.08 20.29 -7.48
N LEU A 550 29.44 20.08 -8.65
CA LEU A 550 30.04 20.37 -9.96
C LEU A 550 30.32 21.88 -10.13
N LEU A 551 29.35 22.74 -9.79
CA LEU A 551 29.53 24.19 -9.84
C LEU A 551 30.68 24.64 -8.92
N ASN A 552 30.73 24.14 -7.69
CA ASN A 552 31.82 24.45 -6.76
C ASN A 552 33.18 23.92 -7.26
N LYS A 553 33.23 22.75 -7.88
CA LYS A 553 34.48 22.14 -8.38
C LYS A 553 35.07 22.87 -9.59
N PHE A 554 34.25 23.28 -10.54
CA PHE A 554 34.72 23.84 -11.82
C PHE A 554 34.63 25.35 -11.92
N LEU A 555 33.87 26.03 -11.02
CA LEU A 555 33.63 27.47 -11.11
C LEU A 555 34.14 28.26 -9.93
N THR A 556 35.03 27.69 -9.10
CA THR A 556 35.63 28.40 -7.96
C THR A 556 36.42 29.61 -8.43
N ASN A 557 35.86 30.82 -8.20
CA ASN A 557 36.49 32.14 -8.33
C ASN A 557 36.68 32.77 -9.72
N ASN A 558 35.98 32.30 -10.77
CA ASN A 558 36.12 32.97 -12.07
C ASN A 558 34.81 33.01 -12.85
N SER A 559 34.15 34.16 -12.97
CA SER A 559 32.95 34.36 -13.76
C SER A 559 33.20 34.09 -15.27
N ASP A 560 34.43 34.26 -15.75
CA ASP A 560 34.78 34.00 -17.15
C ASP A 560 34.89 32.48 -17.45
N ALA A 561 35.07 31.65 -16.41
CA ALA A 561 35.05 30.20 -16.54
C ALA A 561 33.63 29.63 -16.76
N LEU A 562 32.60 30.35 -16.33
CA LEU A 562 31.21 29.90 -16.45
C LEU A 562 30.79 29.71 -17.91
N ASP A 563 31.01 30.71 -18.75
CA ASP A 563 30.63 30.66 -20.15
C ASP A 563 31.40 29.58 -20.95
N SER A 564 32.61 29.24 -20.54
CA SER A 564 33.40 28.19 -21.19
C SER A 564 33.02 26.77 -20.72
N ALA A 565 32.61 26.65 -19.47
CA ALA A 565 32.27 25.33 -18.86
C ALA A 565 31.07 24.64 -19.53
N PHE A 566 30.11 25.41 -20.03
CA PHE A 566 28.89 24.89 -20.68
C PHE A 566 29.00 24.77 -22.20
N LYS A 567 30.08 25.31 -22.83
CA LYS A 567 30.30 25.15 -24.26
C LYS A 567 30.79 23.74 -24.62
N LYS A 568 30.65 23.37 -25.90
CA LYS A 568 31.19 22.12 -26.45
C LYS A 568 32.68 21.99 -26.12
N GLU A 569 33.08 20.95 -25.39
CA GLU A 569 34.40 20.71 -24.77
C GLU A 569 34.56 21.23 -23.36
N GLY A 570 33.58 21.96 -22.79
CA GLY A 570 33.59 22.36 -21.41
C GLY A 570 33.20 21.22 -20.46
N GLU A 571 33.67 21.30 -19.21
CA GLU A 571 33.53 20.24 -18.19
C GLU A 571 32.08 19.94 -17.82
N LEU A 572 31.18 20.95 -17.95
CA LEU A 572 29.76 20.81 -17.63
C LEU A 572 28.89 20.48 -18.83
N TYR A 573 29.43 20.57 -20.06
CA TYR A 573 28.66 20.34 -21.28
C TYR A 573 27.95 18.99 -21.35
N LYS A 574 28.60 17.90 -20.90
CA LYS A 574 28.04 16.55 -20.91
C LYS A 574 26.77 16.39 -20.06
N TYR A 575 26.63 17.19 -18.99
CA TYR A 575 25.52 17.10 -18.03
C TYR A 575 24.26 17.85 -18.48
N ILE A 576 24.37 18.68 -19.54
CA ILE A 576 23.24 19.41 -20.12
C ILE A 576 22.76 18.81 -21.44
N GLN A 577 23.36 17.70 -21.88
CA GLN A 577 22.92 17.01 -23.10
C GLN A 577 21.55 16.36 -22.89
N PRO A 578 20.70 16.29 -23.95
CA PRO A 578 19.38 15.68 -23.88
C PRO A 578 19.51 14.16 -23.68
N ASN A 579 19.75 13.77 -22.44
CA ASN A 579 19.80 12.39 -21.99
C ASN A 579 18.88 12.28 -20.77
N TYR A 580 18.01 11.28 -20.74
CA TYR A 580 17.10 11.06 -19.63
C TYR A 580 17.83 10.95 -18.27
N LEU A 581 19.08 10.50 -18.26
CA LEU A 581 19.91 10.41 -17.05
C LEU A 581 20.28 11.77 -16.46
N TYR A 582 20.19 12.86 -17.23
CA TYR A 582 20.60 14.19 -16.81
C TYR A 582 19.46 15.21 -16.76
N GLN A 583 18.21 14.77 -16.90
CA GLN A 583 17.06 15.68 -16.87
C GLN A 583 16.99 16.46 -15.54
N GLY A 584 17.19 15.79 -14.41
CA GLY A 584 17.22 16.44 -13.10
C GLY A 584 18.40 17.41 -12.93
N PHE A 585 19.53 17.17 -13.60
CA PHE A 585 20.66 18.11 -13.60
C PHE A 585 20.31 19.40 -14.33
N ILE A 586 19.62 19.33 -15.46
CA ILE A 586 19.15 20.53 -16.20
C ILE A 586 18.24 21.38 -15.31
N GLU A 587 17.28 20.76 -14.62
CA GLU A 587 16.43 21.45 -13.65
C GLU A 587 17.27 22.08 -12.52
N SER A 588 18.22 21.36 -11.97
CA SER A 588 19.07 21.82 -10.87
C SER A 588 20.02 22.95 -11.30
N PHE A 589 20.59 22.91 -12.51
CA PHE A 589 21.35 24.02 -13.07
C PHE A 589 20.49 25.25 -13.28
N SER A 590 19.26 25.09 -13.79
CA SER A 590 18.31 26.20 -13.99
C SER A 590 17.90 26.91 -12.69
N ILE A 591 18.03 26.22 -11.54
CA ILE A 591 17.78 26.79 -10.22
C ILE A 591 19.04 27.44 -9.66
N GLN A 592 20.18 26.74 -9.68
CA GLN A 592 21.39 27.16 -8.96
C GLN A 592 22.21 28.22 -9.69
N LEU A 593 22.15 28.28 -11.02
CA LEU A 593 22.85 29.33 -11.78
C LEU A 593 22.32 30.74 -11.49
N PRO A 594 21.01 31.00 -11.52
CA PRO A 594 20.47 32.29 -11.09
C PRO A 594 20.77 32.60 -9.61
N GLU A 595 20.66 31.59 -8.72
CA GLU A 595 20.89 31.78 -7.29
C GLU A 595 22.33 32.15 -6.94
N ASN A 596 23.32 31.61 -7.65
CA ASN A 596 24.73 31.71 -7.29
C ASN A 596 25.53 32.63 -8.22
N PHE A 597 25.09 32.86 -9.45
CA PHE A 597 25.85 33.53 -10.50
C PHE A 597 25.09 34.62 -11.23
N ASP A 598 23.82 34.88 -10.92
CA ASP A 598 22.94 35.81 -11.64
C ASP A 598 22.85 35.53 -13.16
N LYS A 599 22.95 34.27 -13.56
CA LYS A 599 22.93 33.79 -14.95
C LYS A 599 21.87 32.72 -15.15
N GLU A 600 21.13 32.82 -16.24
CA GLU A 600 20.19 31.77 -16.64
C GLU A 600 20.91 30.70 -17.48
N LEU A 601 20.48 29.41 -17.32
CA LEU A 601 21.11 28.31 -18.06
C LEU A 601 21.07 28.52 -19.58
N TYR A 602 19.96 29.05 -20.10
CA TYR A 602 19.80 29.31 -21.56
C TYR A 602 20.77 30.38 -22.11
N GLU A 603 21.38 31.22 -21.27
CA GLU A 603 22.37 32.21 -21.68
C GLU A 603 23.75 31.56 -21.89
N LEU A 604 23.97 30.35 -21.37
CA LEU A 604 25.25 29.67 -21.35
C LEU A 604 25.36 28.53 -22.37
N ILE A 605 24.22 28.11 -22.94
CA ILE A 605 24.10 27.05 -23.95
C ILE A 605 24.01 27.69 -25.37
#